data_302e87df4e1849657760c7b1cce0f92e
#
_entry.id   302e87df4e1849657760c7b1cce0f92e
#
_cell.length_a   1.000
_cell.length_b   1.000
_cell.length_c   1.000
_cell.angle_alpha   90.00
_cell.angle_beta   90.00
_cell.angle_gamma   90.00
#
_symmetry.space_group_name_H-M   'P 1'
#
loop_
_entity.id
_entity.type
_entity.pdbx_description
1 polymer ?
#
loop_
_entity_poly.entity_id
_entity_poly.type
_entity_poly.pdbx_seq_one_letter_code
_entity_poly.pdbx_strand_id
1 'polypeptide(L)'
;MYSKRSFPVIASFFDPFSIVPMVMISFFVLKEVLVFENGTVPEPFHLRVIFQMVILTCLALPTIMLYTAQEVRRIKREEFMMAATVLGGSKWHRVKNHVWPHVLPSFFLLVAQQFVSTLLLLLHLSLLELFFGGTIIFGTEADSVTKEWTGLIGQNFRHLTTHTWIVLIPIAFYSMTILAGNLISNSMQDAIKLGKVRKLERESKELQVEKQVQPTMNDFSFYKEIQK
;
A
#
# COMPACT_ATOMS: atom_id res chain seq x y z
N MET A 1 3.55 -26.17 10.58
CA MET A 1 3.45 -25.79 11.99
C MET A 1 4.41 -24.64 12.41
N TYR A 2 5.12 -24.01 11.49
CA TYR A 2 6.17 -23.00 11.78
C TYR A 2 5.67 -21.53 11.77
N SER A 3 4.41 -21.24 11.48
CA SER A 3 3.95 -19.88 11.19
C SER A 3 3.28 -19.12 12.35
N LYS A 4 3.06 -19.74 13.51
CA LYS A 4 2.33 -19.07 14.61
C LYS A 4 3.21 -18.23 15.55
N ARG A 5 4.51 -18.48 15.61
CA ARG A 5 5.43 -17.79 16.54
C ARG A 5 6.18 -16.60 15.95
N SER A 6 6.46 -16.59 14.64
CA SER A 6 7.27 -15.55 14.00
C SER A 6 6.52 -14.24 13.74
N PHE A 7 5.21 -14.27 13.59
CA PHE A 7 4.43 -13.05 13.30
C PHE A 7 4.32 -12.08 14.49
N PRO A 8 4.02 -12.53 15.73
CA PRO A 8 4.03 -11.61 16.87
C PRO A 8 5.43 -11.01 17.11
N VAL A 9 6.49 -11.76 16.87
CA VAL A 9 7.87 -11.27 17.00
C VAL A 9 8.17 -10.20 15.94
N ILE A 10 7.78 -10.43 14.69
CA ILE A 10 7.93 -9.44 13.61
C ILE A 10 7.07 -8.20 13.90
N ALA A 11 5.82 -8.37 14.29
CA ALA A 11 4.95 -7.24 14.64
C ALA A 11 5.54 -6.45 15.82
N SER A 12 5.99 -7.11 16.90
CA SER A 12 6.60 -6.44 18.05
C SER A 12 7.93 -5.75 17.74
N PHE A 13 8.65 -6.21 16.72
CA PHE A 13 9.87 -5.53 16.27
C PHE A 13 9.56 -4.24 15.50
N PHE A 14 8.42 -4.19 14.79
CA PHE A 14 8.01 -3.01 14.03
C PHE A 14 7.12 -2.03 14.80
N ASP A 15 6.53 -2.43 15.93
CA ASP A 15 5.73 -1.55 16.78
C ASP A 15 6.51 -0.29 17.26
N PRO A 16 7.80 -0.37 17.66
CA PRO A 16 8.59 0.81 18.02
C PRO A 16 8.81 1.78 16.86
N PHE A 17 8.86 1.30 15.61
CA PHE A 17 8.98 2.16 14.43
C PHE A 17 7.75 3.02 14.16
N SER A 18 6.61 2.69 14.74
CA SER A 18 5.41 3.53 14.69
C SER A 18 5.50 4.74 15.62
N ILE A 19 6.35 4.70 16.65
CA ILE A 19 6.55 5.78 17.62
C ILE A 19 7.49 6.85 17.05
N VAL A 20 8.53 6.44 16.30
CA VAL A 20 9.43 7.38 15.63
C VAL A 20 8.85 7.73 14.26
N PRO A 21 8.52 9.01 13.99
CA PRO A 21 8.00 9.40 12.71
C PRO A 21 8.93 8.93 11.58
N MET A 22 8.37 8.25 10.58
CA MET A 22 9.13 7.72 9.43
C MET A 22 9.94 8.82 8.71
N VAL A 23 9.47 10.05 8.79
CA VAL A 23 10.15 11.25 8.31
C VAL A 23 11.50 11.44 8.99
N MET A 24 11.57 11.27 10.33
CA MET A 24 12.81 11.44 11.09
C MET A 24 13.85 10.38 10.73
N ILE A 25 13.43 9.12 10.62
CA ILE A 25 14.33 8.03 10.19
C ILE A 25 14.87 8.33 8.79
N SER A 26 13.97 8.70 7.85
CA SER A 26 14.36 9.04 6.49
C SER A 26 15.34 10.22 6.47
N PHE A 27 15.08 11.26 7.27
CA PHE A 27 15.91 12.43 7.36
C PHE A 27 17.33 12.09 7.82
N PHE A 28 17.50 11.37 8.93
CA PHE A 28 18.81 11.02 9.45
C PHE A 28 19.61 10.12 8.50
N VAL A 29 18.95 9.17 7.84
CA VAL A 29 19.63 8.27 6.90
C VAL A 29 20.03 8.98 5.60
N LEU A 30 19.19 9.88 5.11
CA LEU A 30 19.39 10.52 3.81
C LEU A 30 20.25 11.80 3.89
N LYS A 31 20.27 12.48 5.05
CA LYS A 31 20.96 13.75 5.23
C LYS A 31 22.43 13.68 4.83
N GLU A 32 23.16 12.68 5.29
CA GLU A 32 24.61 12.54 5.05
C GLU A 32 24.97 12.33 3.57
N VAL A 33 24.03 11.83 2.78
CA VAL A 33 24.27 11.50 1.36
C VAL A 33 23.70 12.57 0.42
N LEU A 34 22.66 13.30 0.84
CA LEU A 34 21.93 14.21 -0.03
C LEU A 34 22.19 15.70 0.22
N VAL A 35 22.85 16.07 1.33
CA VAL A 35 23.13 17.48 1.66
C VAL A 35 24.57 17.79 1.31
N PHE A 36 24.76 18.83 0.50
CA PHE A 36 26.08 19.27 0.02
C PHE A 36 26.31 20.73 0.38
N GLU A 37 27.42 20.97 1.05
CA GLU A 37 27.86 22.32 1.35
C GLU A 37 28.75 22.88 0.21
N ASN A 38 28.74 24.19 0.05
CA ASN A 38 29.60 24.93 -0.91
C ASN A 38 29.44 24.55 -2.40
N GLY A 39 28.29 24.03 -2.82
CA GLY A 39 27.99 23.77 -4.22
C GLY A 39 28.77 22.61 -4.86
N THR A 40 29.58 21.88 -4.10
CA THR A 40 30.28 20.70 -4.60
C THR A 40 29.38 19.48 -4.53
N VAL A 41 29.01 18.96 -5.69
CA VAL A 41 28.20 17.74 -5.82
C VAL A 41 29.13 16.59 -6.23
N PRO A 42 29.67 15.77 -5.30
CA PRO A 42 30.74 14.81 -5.58
C PRO A 42 30.25 13.57 -6.36
N GLU A 43 28.97 13.22 -6.23
CA GLU A 43 28.43 11.98 -6.80
C GLU A 43 27.55 12.26 -8.02
N PRO A 44 27.49 11.34 -9.01
CA PRO A 44 26.61 11.48 -10.16
C PRO A 44 25.14 11.46 -9.71
N PHE A 45 24.34 12.35 -10.27
CA PHE A 45 22.94 12.57 -9.94
C PHE A 45 22.11 11.28 -9.83
N HIS A 46 22.26 10.37 -10.80
CA HIS A 46 21.49 9.13 -10.85
C HIS A 46 21.75 8.20 -9.65
N LEU A 47 22.97 8.15 -9.12
CA LEU A 47 23.27 7.32 -7.95
C LEU A 47 22.57 7.84 -6.70
N ARG A 48 22.48 9.14 -6.51
CA ARG A 48 21.78 9.77 -5.38
C ARG A 48 20.28 9.50 -5.43
N VAL A 49 19.69 9.66 -6.62
CA VAL A 49 18.27 9.35 -6.83
C VAL A 49 17.99 7.88 -6.55
N ILE A 50 18.80 6.96 -7.09
CA ILE A 50 18.67 5.52 -6.84
C ILE A 50 18.80 5.22 -5.34
N PHE A 51 19.82 5.77 -4.68
CA PHE A 51 20.02 5.59 -3.25
C PHE A 51 18.79 6.05 -2.45
N GLN A 52 18.28 7.25 -2.73
CA GLN A 52 17.10 7.78 -2.08
C GLN A 52 15.87 6.89 -2.31
N MET A 53 15.64 6.44 -3.55
CA MET A 53 14.55 5.53 -3.87
C MET A 53 14.67 4.19 -3.14
N VAL A 54 15.87 3.63 -3.04
CA VAL A 54 16.11 2.37 -2.30
C VAL A 54 15.78 2.56 -0.83
N ILE A 55 16.25 3.63 -0.19
CA ILE A 55 15.97 3.89 1.23
C ILE A 55 14.45 4.08 1.45
N LEU A 56 13.79 4.90 0.64
CA LEU A 56 12.34 5.10 0.75
C LEU A 56 11.57 3.79 0.55
N THR A 57 11.99 2.96 -0.38
CA THR A 57 11.41 1.63 -0.61
C THR A 57 11.62 0.72 0.58
N CYS A 58 12.84 0.67 1.13
CA CYS A 58 13.13 -0.13 2.33
C CYS A 58 12.28 0.29 3.53
N LEU A 59 12.03 1.58 3.70
CA LEU A 59 11.17 2.10 4.77
C LEU A 59 9.68 1.78 4.54
N ALA A 60 9.25 1.66 3.28
CA ALA A 60 7.88 1.30 2.93
C ALA A 60 7.60 -0.21 3.08
N LEU A 61 8.62 -1.07 2.89
CA LEU A 61 8.48 -2.53 2.89
C LEU A 61 7.79 -3.10 4.14
N PRO A 62 8.12 -2.70 5.39
CA PRO A 62 7.48 -3.25 6.58
C PRO A 62 5.96 -3.08 6.55
N THR A 63 5.48 -1.90 6.16
CA THR A 63 4.05 -1.60 6.06
C THR A 63 3.38 -2.52 5.03
N ILE A 64 3.94 -2.63 3.83
CA ILE A 64 3.42 -3.48 2.76
C ILE A 64 3.42 -4.95 3.19
N MET A 65 4.48 -5.43 3.84
CA MET A 65 4.60 -6.81 4.32
C MET A 65 3.55 -7.14 5.38
N LEU A 66 3.32 -6.25 6.35
CA LEU A 66 2.32 -6.45 7.40
C LEU A 66 0.90 -6.53 6.83
N TYR A 67 0.51 -5.60 5.96
CA TYR A 67 -0.79 -5.61 5.31
C TYR A 67 -0.99 -6.84 4.43
N THR A 68 0.00 -7.18 3.60
CA THR A 68 -0.07 -8.39 2.76
C THR A 68 -0.17 -9.66 3.60
N ALA A 69 0.55 -9.75 4.71
CA ALA A 69 0.48 -10.89 5.62
C ALA A 69 -0.90 -11.01 6.28
N GLN A 70 -1.53 -9.89 6.65
CA GLN A 70 -2.89 -9.88 7.20
C GLN A 70 -3.91 -10.34 6.16
N GLU A 71 -3.80 -9.87 4.92
CA GLU A 71 -4.68 -10.25 3.84
C GLU A 71 -4.57 -11.74 3.49
N VAL A 72 -3.37 -12.26 3.39
CA VAL A 72 -3.12 -13.71 3.19
C VAL A 72 -3.71 -14.55 4.33
N ARG A 73 -3.63 -14.07 5.58
CA ARG A 73 -4.25 -14.74 6.72
C ARG A 73 -5.77 -14.74 6.64
N ARG A 74 -6.36 -13.63 6.20
CA ARG A 74 -7.81 -13.53 5.98
C ARG A 74 -8.26 -14.55 4.97
N ILE A 75 -7.61 -14.60 3.78
CA ILE A 75 -7.93 -15.54 2.71
C ILE A 75 -7.78 -17.00 3.16
N LYS A 76 -6.76 -17.32 3.95
CA LYS A 76 -6.57 -18.69 4.48
C LYS A 76 -7.68 -19.17 5.42
N ARG A 77 -8.52 -18.28 5.94
CA ARG A 77 -9.66 -18.62 6.81
C ARG A 77 -10.97 -18.79 6.03
N GLU A 78 -10.98 -18.43 4.75
CA GLU A 78 -12.15 -18.61 3.90
C GLU A 78 -12.42 -20.11 3.64
N GLU A 79 -13.69 -20.49 3.51
CA GLU A 79 -14.13 -21.88 3.38
C GLU A 79 -13.55 -22.58 2.15
N PHE A 80 -13.44 -21.87 1.02
CA PHE A 80 -12.86 -22.44 -0.19
C PHE A 80 -11.40 -22.88 0.00
N MET A 81 -10.65 -22.23 0.91
CA MET A 81 -9.27 -22.60 1.24
C MET A 81 -9.22 -23.86 2.10
N MET A 82 -10.22 -24.07 2.95
CA MET A 82 -10.35 -25.31 3.70
C MET A 82 -10.69 -26.47 2.77
N ALA A 83 -11.63 -26.28 1.86
CA ALA A 83 -11.97 -27.27 0.82
C ALA A 83 -10.77 -27.62 -0.06
N ALA A 84 -10.02 -26.63 -0.56
CA ALA A 84 -8.79 -26.83 -1.33
C ALA A 84 -7.69 -27.58 -0.56
N THR A 85 -7.73 -27.52 0.77
CA THR A 85 -6.79 -28.25 1.63
C THR A 85 -7.18 -29.72 1.77
N VAL A 86 -8.47 -30.01 1.89
CA VAL A 86 -9.00 -31.37 1.97
C VAL A 86 -8.79 -32.13 0.65
N LEU A 87 -8.94 -31.45 -0.49
CA LEU A 87 -8.69 -32.02 -1.83
C LEU A 87 -7.20 -32.36 -2.10
N GLY A 88 -6.27 -32.07 -1.16
CA GLY A 88 -4.89 -32.56 -1.20
C GLY A 88 -3.96 -31.81 -2.16
N GLY A 89 -4.31 -30.64 -2.66
CA GLY A 89 -3.46 -29.83 -3.52
C GLY A 89 -2.13 -29.43 -2.87
N SER A 90 -1.02 -29.39 -3.63
CA SER A 90 0.29 -28.96 -3.13
C SER A 90 0.23 -27.50 -2.59
N LYS A 91 1.09 -27.15 -1.65
CA LYS A 91 1.15 -25.80 -1.07
C LYS A 91 1.34 -24.73 -2.14
N TRP A 92 2.20 -25.00 -3.13
CA TRP A 92 2.47 -24.07 -4.23
C TRP A 92 1.28 -23.88 -5.17
N HIS A 93 0.60 -24.99 -5.52
CA HIS A 93 -0.62 -24.95 -6.33
C HIS A 93 -1.72 -24.10 -5.67
N ARG A 94 -1.95 -24.29 -4.37
CA ARG A 94 -2.92 -23.50 -3.60
C ARG A 94 -2.57 -22.02 -3.54
N VAL A 95 -1.29 -21.69 -3.35
CA VAL A 95 -0.84 -20.29 -3.35
C VAL A 95 -1.07 -19.65 -4.71
N LYS A 96 -0.62 -20.30 -5.78
CA LYS A 96 -0.68 -19.73 -7.13
C LYS A 96 -2.10 -19.60 -7.66
N ASN A 97 -2.94 -20.60 -7.45
CA ASN A 97 -4.27 -20.67 -8.09
C ASN A 97 -5.40 -20.08 -7.21
N HIS A 98 -5.23 -20.06 -5.88
CA HIS A 98 -6.28 -19.62 -4.98
C HIS A 98 -5.90 -18.38 -4.17
N VAL A 99 -4.68 -18.27 -3.63
CA VAL A 99 -4.28 -17.12 -2.81
C VAL A 99 -3.92 -15.93 -3.68
N TRP A 100 -3.05 -16.14 -4.68
CA TRP A 100 -2.49 -15.06 -5.50
C TRP A 100 -3.56 -14.21 -6.21
N PRO A 101 -4.54 -14.78 -6.93
CA PRO A 101 -5.55 -13.97 -7.61
C PRO A 101 -6.44 -13.16 -6.66
N HIS A 102 -6.60 -13.61 -5.41
CA HIS A 102 -7.38 -12.89 -4.41
C HIS A 102 -6.56 -11.80 -3.68
N VAL A 103 -5.23 -11.99 -3.54
CA VAL A 103 -4.33 -10.99 -2.94
C VAL A 103 -3.99 -9.87 -3.91
N LEU A 104 -3.92 -10.17 -5.21
CA LEU A 104 -3.44 -9.24 -6.22
C LEU A 104 -4.20 -7.90 -6.26
N PRO A 105 -5.54 -7.84 -6.23
CA PRO A 105 -6.27 -6.57 -6.19
C PRO A 105 -5.95 -5.76 -4.92
N SER A 106 -5.87 -6.42 -3.77
CA SER A 106 -5.51 -5.78 -2.51
C SER A 106 -4.06 -5.28 -2.52
N PHE A 107 -3.16 -5.99 -3.18
CA PHE A 107 -1.77 -5.58 -3.35
C PHE A 107 -1.65 -4.29 -4.20
N PHE A 108 -2.34 -4.20 -5.32
CA PHE A 108 -2.36 -2.97 -6.13
C PHE A 108 -2.93 -1.78 -5.37
N LEU A 109 -3.97 -2.00 -4.57
CA LEU A 109 -4.50 -0.98 -3.68
C LEU A 109 -3.44 -0.49 -2.69
N LEU A 110 -2.69 -1.40 -2.07
CA LEU A 110 -1.61 -1.05 -1.13
C LEU A 110 -0.50 -0.25 -1.83
N VAL A 111 -0.13 -0.60 -3.05
CA VAL A 111 0.85 0.15 -3.84
C VAL A 111 0.37 1.57 -4.11
N ALA A 112 -0.90 1.76 -4.49
CA ALA A 112 -1.47 3.08 -4.72
C ALA A 112 -1.49 3.93 -3.42
N GLN A 113 -1.86 3.35 -2.29
CA GLN A 113 -1.81 4.02 -0.99
C GLN A 113 -0.38 4.37 -0.57
N GLN A 114 0.57 3.45 -0.80
CA GLN A 114 1.97 3.68 -0.49
C GLN A 114 2.58 4.78 -1.35
N PHE A 115 2.17 4.91 -2.60
CA PHE A 115 2.57 6.02 -3.46
C PHE A 115 2.17 7.38 -2.85
N VAL A 116 0.91 7.53 -2.42
CA VAL A 116 0.44 8.76 -1.75
C VAL A 116 1.21 9.02 -0.46
N SER A 117 1.45 7.98 0.35
CA SER A 117 2.22 8.11 1.59
C SER A 117 3.66 8.55 1.33
N THR A 118 4.29 8.06 0.27
CA THR A 118 5.65 8.47 -0.12
C THR A 118 5.69 9.92 -0.59
N LEU A 119 4.68 10.37 -1.33
CA LEU A 119 4.55 11.79 -1.67
C LEU A 119 4.52 12.66 -0.42
N LEU A 120 3.64 12.36 0.53
CA LEU A 120 3.55 13.09 1.79
C LEU A 120 4.87 13.09 2.57
N LEU A 121 5.59 11.95 2.58
CA LEU A 121 6.89 11.85 3.22
C LEU A 121 7.92 12.76 2.54
N LEU A 122 7.96 12.80 1.21
CA LEU A 122 8.83 13.70 0.45
C LEU A 122 8.52 15.18 0.76
N LEU A 123 7.25 15.54 0.90
CA LEU A 123 6.87 16.90 1.30
C LEU A 123 7.42 17.24 2.69
N HIS A 124 7.29 16.35 3.67
CA HIS A 124 7.83 16.59 5.00
C HIS A 124 9.35 16.69 5.01
N LEU A 125 10.04 15.86 4.23
CA LEU A 125 11.49 15.94 4.08
C LEU A 125 11.91 17.27 3.45
N SER A 126 11.18 17.75 2.46
CA SER A 126 11.48 19.01 1.80
C SER A 126 11.30 20.22 2.72
N LEU A 127 10.33 20.18 3.67
CA LEU A 127 10.19 21.21 4.70
C LEU A 127 11.35 21.21 5.71
N LEU A 128 12.06 20.07 5.83
CA LEU A 128 13.31 19.93 6.59
C LEU A 128 14.55 20.25 5.73
N GLU A 129 14.36 20.86 4.57
CA GLU A 129 15.43 21.21 3.62
C GLU A 129 16.18 20.00 3.04
N LEU A 130 15.55 18.82 3.04
CA LEU A 130 16.07 17.62 2.41
C LEU A 130 15.28 17.32 1.12
N PHE A 131 15.82 17.75 -0.02
CA PHE A 131 15.13 17.68 -1.30
C PHE A 131 15.40 16.37 -2.04
N PHE A 132 14.47 15.99 -2.91
CA PHE A 132 14.64 14.84 -3.75
C PHE A 132 15.82 15.05 -4.73
N GLY A 133 16.71 14.05 -4.81
CA GLY A 133 17.89 14.09 -5.66
C GLY A 133 19.06 14.94 -5.13
N GLY A 134 18.88 15.64 -4.01
CA GLY A 134 19.93 16.37 -3.31
C GLY A 134 19.58 17.82 -2.97
N THR A 135 20.22 18.30 -1.92
CA THR A 135 20.14 19.68 -1.41
C THR A 135 21.51 20.33 -1.49
N ILE A 136 21.58 21.50 -2.10
CA ILE A 136 22.79 22.31 -2.14
C ILE A 136 22.59 23.49 -1.18
N ILE A 137 23.51 23.66 -0.25
CA ILE A 137 23.47 24.78 0.69
C ILE A 137 24.39 25.89 0.22
N PHE A 138 23.83 27.08 0.02
CA PHE A 138 24.54 28.32 -0.26
C PHE A 138 24.33 29.30 0.89
N GLY A 139 25.30 29.37 1.80
CA GLY A 139 25.18 30.18 3.00
C GLY A 139 24.05 29.71 3.90
N THR A 140 22.95 30.49 3.98
CA THR A 140 21.74 30.15 4.76
C THR A 140 20.59 29.61 3.94
N GLU A 141 20.75 29.50 2.61
CA GLU A 141 19.70 29.05 1.71
C GLU A 141 19.97 27.62 1.22
N ALA A 142 18.93 26.80 1.26
CA ALA A 142 18.95 25.45 0.73
C ALA A 142 18.25 25.43 -0.64
N ASP A 143 18.93 24.94 -1.67
CA ASP A 143 18.42 24.88 -3.03
C ASP A 143 18.22 23.43 -3.48
N SER A 144 17.10 23.16 -4.14
CA SER A 144 16.78 21.83 -4.69
C SER A 144 17.49 21.60 -6.02
N VAL A 145 18.18 20.48 -6.13
CA VAL A 145 18.85 20.07 -7.39
C VAL A 145 17.84 19.78 -8.49
N THR A 146 16.73 19.11 -8.15
CA THR A 146 15.74 18.64 -9.14
C THR A 146 14.65 19.65 -9.46
N LYS A 147 14.44 20.66 -8.60
CA LYS A 147 13.36 21.64 -8.73
C LYS A 147 11.97 20.99 -8.92
N GLU A 148 11.78 19.79 -8.37
CA GLU A 148 10.48 19.12 -8.35
C GLU A 148 9.51 19.81 -7.39
N TRP A 149 8.22 19.44 -7.41
CA TRP A 149 7.16 20.15 -6.67
C TRP A 149 7.45 20.28 -5.17
N THR A 150 7.91 19.19 -4.52
CA THR A 150 8.19 19.24 -3.07
C THR A 150 9.43 20.09 -2.81
N GLY A 151 10.45 20.00 -3.66
CA GLY A 151 11.64 20.84 -3.60
C GLY A 151 11.31 22.32 -3.77
N LEU A 152 10.45 22.67 -4.74
CA LEU A 152 9.98 24.05 -4.93
C LEU A 152 9.19 24.57 -3.72
N ILE A 153 8.37 23.71 -3.09
CA ILE A 153 7.64 24.08 -1.87
C ILE A 153 8.63 24.34 -0.73
N GLY A 154 9.53 23.38 -0.47
CA GLY A 154 10.45 23.45 0.66
C GLY A 154 11.42 24.62 0.56
N GLN A 155 12.12 24.77 -0.57
CA GLN A 155 13.09 25.86 -0.75
C GLN A 155 12.46 27.26 -0.69
N ASN A 156 11.21 27.40 -1.16
CA ASN A 156 10.52 28.70 -1.15
C ASN A 156 9.62 28.90 0.09
N PHE A 157 9.54 27.93 1.00
CA PHE A 157 8.63 28.00 2.15
C PHE A 157 8.83 29.25 3.01
N ARG A 158 10.07 29.71 3.13
CA ARG A 158 10.42 30.94 3.86
C ARG A 158 9.82 32.20 3.22
N HIS A 159 9.53 32.18 1.93
CA HIS A 159 8.95 33.29 1.17
C HIS A 159 7.42 33.30 1.18
N LEU A 160 6.78 32.43 1.97
CA LEU A 160 5.32 32.33 2.04
C LEU A 160 4.65 33.68 2.45
N THR A 161 5.31 34.48 3.28
CA THR A 161 4.81 35.75 3.73
C THR A 161 5.14 36.94 2.80
N THR A 162 6.21 36.83 2.02
CA THR A 162 6.70 37.92 1.14
C THR A 162 6.26 37.74 -0.30
N HIS A 163 6.32 36.52 -0.81
CA HIS A 163 6.01 36.18 -2.20
C HIS A 163 5.13 34.91 -2.25
N THR A 164 3.94 35.02 -1.72
CA THR A 164 3.00 33.90 -1.49
C THR A 164 2.77 33.04 -2.74
N TRP A 165 2.70 33.63 -3.93
CA TRP A 165 2.43 32.93 -5.19
C TRP A 165 3.49 31.89 -5.57
N ILE A 166 4.77 32.14 -5.24
CA ILE A 166 5.87 31.23 -5.57
C ILE A 166 5.69 29.88 -4.87
N VAL A 167 5.07 29.90 -3.68
CA VAL A 167 4.82 28.68 -2.89
C VAL A 167 3.44 28.09 -3.20
N LEU A 168 2.41 28.92 -3.39
CA LEU A 168 1.05 28.45 -3.60
C LEU A 168 0.87 27.66 -4.90
N ILE A 169 1.55 28.08 -5.99
CA ILE A 169 1.43 27.39 -7.27
C ILE A 169 1.91 25.93 -7.16
N PRO A 170 3.14 25.61 -6.72
CA PRO A 170 3.56 24.23 -6.56
C PRO A 170 2.72 23.46 -5.53
N ILE A 171 2.24 24.11 -4.45
CA ILE A 171 1.31 23.48 -3.50
C ILE A 171 0.02 23.04 -4.19
N ALA A 172 -0.57 23.88 -5.05
CA ALA A 172 -1.81 23.57 -5.73
C ALA A 172 -1.65 22.34 -6.65
N PHE A 173 -0.61 22.31 -7.48
CA PHE A 173 -0.33 21.16 -8.36
C PHE A 173 0.00 19.90 -7.57
N TYR A 174 0.77 20.03 -6.49
CA TYR A 174 1.09 18.91 -5.63
C TYR A 174 -0.15 18.34 -4.93
N SER A 175 -1.01 19.21 -4.42
CA SER A 175 -2.29 18.81 -3.81
C SER A 175 -3.21 18.12 -4.81
N MET A 176 -3.26 18.55 -6.07
CA MET A 176 -3.99 17.87 -7.13
C MET A 176 -3.44 16.44 -7.37
N THR A 177 -2.13 16.27 -7.35
CA THR A 177 -1.49 14.94 -7.51
C THR A 177 -1.87 14.00 -6.38
N ILE A 178 -1.83 14.48 -5.13
CA ILE A 178 -2.25 13.70 -3.95
C ILE A 178 -3.75 13.38 -4.03
N LEU A 179 -4.58 14.35 -4.42
CA LEU A 179 -6.01 14.15 -4.59
C LEU A 179 -6.31 13.06 -5.63
N ALA A 180 -5.66 13.14 -6.79
CA ALA A 180 -5.79 12.13 -7.83
C ALA A 180 -5.38 10.73 -7.34
N GLY A 181 -4.26 10.61 -6.63
CA GLY A 181 -3.81 9.36 -6.01
C GLY A 181 -4.82 8.79 -5.00
N ASN A 182 -5.40 9.64 -4.17
CA ASN A 182 -6.45 9.25 -3.23
C ASN A 182 -7.74 8.82 -3.94
N LEU A 183 -8.17 9.51 -5.00
CA LEU A 183 -9.33 9.12 -5.79
C LEU A 183 -9.14 7.76 -6.45
N ILE A 184 -7.96 7.48 -7.01
CA ILE A 184 -7.61 6.17 -7.58
C ILE A 184 -7.69 5.10 -6.48
N SER A 185 -7.09 5.34 -5.31
CA SER A 185 -7.10 4.40 -4.19
C SER A 185 -8.53 4.11 -3.70
N ASN A 186 -9.37 5.12 -3.57
CA ASN A 186 -10.76 4.96 -3.15
C ASN A 186 -11.59 4.19 -4.20
N SER A 187 -11.44 4.53 -5.49
CA SER A 187 -12.12 3.81 -6.58
C SER A 187 -11.72 2.33 -6.62
N MET A 188 -10.45 2.01 -6.38
CA MET A 188 -9.98 0.62 -6.28
C MET A 188 -10.58 -0.10 -5.07
N GLN A 189 -10.67 0.56 -3.91
CA GLN A 189 -11.33 -0.01 -2.72
C GLN A 189 -12.78 -0.34 -2.99
N ASP A 190 -13.51 0.57 -3.61
CA ASP A 190 -14.94 0.39 -3.90
C ASP A 190 -15.15 -0.73 -4.93
N ALA A 191 -14.31 -0.82 -5.95
CA ALA A 191 -14.34 -1.93 -6.92
C ALA A 191 -14.12 -3.29 -6.25
N ILE A 192 -13.17 -3.39 -5.31
CA ILE A 192 -12.90 -4.62 -4.54
C ILE A 192 -14.09 -4.99 -3.65
N LYS A 193 -14.70 -4.00 -2.96
CA LYS A 193 -15.90 -4.21 -2.11
C LYS A 193 -17.09 -4.69 -2.93
N LEU A 194 -17.39 -4.03 -4.05
CA LEU A 194 -18.48 -4.40 -4.95
C LEU A 194 -18.30 -5.81 -5.54
N GLY A 195 -17.08 -6.16 -5.93
CA GLY A 195 -16.76 -7.51 -6.38
C GLY A 195 -17.06 -8.57 -5.32
N LYS A 196 -16.76 -8.28 -4.06
CA LYS A 196 -17.06 -9.17 -2.94
C LYS A 196 -18.56 -9.31 -2.67
N VAL A 197 -19.30 -8.21 -2.69
CA VAL A 197 -20.76 -8.22 -2.49
C VAL A 197 -21.46 -9.03 -3.59
N ARG A 198 -21.11 -8.79 -4.86
CA ARG A 198 -21.67 -9.56 -5.99
C ARG A 198 -21.41 -11.07 -5.89
N LYS A 199 -20.24 -11.44 -5.37
CA LYS A 199 -19.90 -12.85 -5.16
C LYS A 199 -20.82 -13.46 -4.10
N LEU A 200 -21.00 -12.82 -2.96
CA LEU A 200 -21.90 -13.29 -1.89
C LEU A 200 -23.36 -13.38 -2.35
N GLU A 201 -23.83 -12.42 -3.15
CA GLU A 201 -25.18 -12.48 -3.73
C GLU A 201 -25.37 -13.65 -4.70
N ARG A 202 -24.36 -14.00 -5.49
CA ARG A 202 -24.40 -15.19 -6.36
C ARG A 202 -24.46 -16.46 -5.54
N GLU A 203 -23.58 -16.61 -4.57
CA GLU A 203 -23.54 -17.77 -3.67
C GLU A 203 -24.87 -17.94 -2.92
N SER A 204 -25.47 -16.85 -2.43
CA SER A 204 -26.79 -16.90 -1.77
C SER A 204 -27.92 -17.32 -2.71
N LYS A 205 -27.92 -16.86 -3.96
CA LYS A 205 -28.91 -17.28 -4.97
C LYS A 205 -28.74 -18.75 -5.35
N GLU A 206 -27.52 -19.22 -5.52
CA GLU A 206 -27.24 -20.65 -5.82
C GLU A 206 -27.75 -21.55 -4.69
N LEU A 207 -27.50 -21.19 -3.43
CA LEU A 207 -28.01 -21.91 -2.27
C LEU A 207 -29.55 -21.91 -2.17
N GLN A 208 -30.21 -20.82 -2.59
CA GLN A 208 -31.66 -20.77 -2.63
C GLN A 208 -32.24 -21.66 -3.72
N VAL A 209 -31.63 -21.68 -4.90
CA VAL A 209 -32.03 -22.56 -6.00
C VAL A 209 -31.83 -24.03 -5.62
N GLU A 210 -30.70 -24.35 -5.00
CA GLU A 210 -30.41 -25.72 -4.53
C GLU A 210 -31.43 -26.21 -3.50
N LYS A 211 -31.84 -25.34 -2.58
CA LYS A 211 -32.91 -25.65 -1.60
C LYS A 211 -34.29 -25.83 -2.25
N GLN A 212 -34.59 -25.12 -3.34
CA GLN A 212 -35.84 -25.29 -4.07
C GLN A 212 -35.88 -26.56 -4.91
N VAL A 213 -34.71 -27.02 -5.38
CA VAL A 213 -34.58 -28.24 -6.21
C VAL A 213 -34.50 -29.51 -5.35
N GLN A 214 -34.21 -29.40 -4.04
CA GLN A 214 -34.25 -30.57 -3.16
C GLN A 214 -35.70 -31.09 -3.08
N PRO A 215 -35.99 -32.33 -3.52
CA PRO A 215 -37.33 -32.88 -3.45
C PRO A 215 -37.79 -32.93 -2.00
N THR A 216 -38.92 -32.33 -1.75
CA THR A 216 -39.54 -32.38 -0.43
C THR A 216 -39.95 -33.82 -0.12
N MET A 217 -39.95 -34.21 1.17
CA MET A 217 -40.37 -35.56 1.57
C MET A 217 -41.77 -35.93 1.04
N ASN A 218 -42.57 -34.94 0.66
CA ASN A 218 -43.87 -35.13 0.01
C ASN A 218 -43.77 -35.68 -1.42
N ASP A 219 -42.69 -35.39 -2.16
CA ASP A 219 -42.51 -35.90 -3.52
C ASP A 219 -42.25 -37.40 -3.57
N PHE A 220 -41.85 -37.97 -2.42
CA PHE A 220 -41.72 -39.43 -2.29
C PHE A 220 -43.00 -40.15 -1.87
N SER A 221 -44.09 -39.45 -1.60
CA SER A 221 -45.38 -40.04 -1.21
C SER A 221 -45.99 -40.88 -2.35
N PHE A 222 -45.73 -40.49 -3.58
CA PHE A 222 -46.21 -41.24 -4.77
C PHE A 222 -45.66 -42.67 -4.89
N TYR A 223 -44.48 -42.93 -4.33
CA TYR A 223 -43.91 -44.28 -4.34
C TYR A 223 -44.59 -45.25 -3.34
N LYS A 224 -45.34 -44.75 -2.36
CA LYS A 224 -46.09 -45.60 -1.40
C LYS A 224 -47.42 -46.07 -1.96
N GLU A 225 -48.02 -45.41 -2.97
CA GLU A 225 -49.30 -45.85 -3.60
C GLU A 225 -49.13 -46.92 -4.61
N ILE A 226 -47.96 -47.17 -5.18
CA ILE A 226 -47.71 -48.19 -6.19
C ILE A 226 -47.41 -49.59 -5.56
N GLN A 227 -47.22 -49.69 -4.24
CA GLN A 227 -47.02 -50.95 -3.55
C GLN A 227 -48.24 -51.48 -2.80
N LYS A 228 -49.44 -50.95 -3.04
CA LYS A 228 -50.72 -51.53 -2.64
C LYS A 228 -51.45 -52.07 -3.89
#